data_772d73a746af0eea652ebc1865255b83
#
_entry.id   772d73a746af0eea652ebc1865255b83
#
_cell.length_a   1.000
_cell.length_b   1.000
_cell.length_c   1.000
_cell.angle_alpha   90.00
_cell.angle_beta   90.00
_cell.angle_gamma   90.00
#
_symmetry.space_group_name_H-M   'P 1'
#
loop_
_entity.id
_entity.type
_entity.pdbx_description
1 polymer ?
#
loop_
_entity_poly.entity_id
_entity_poly.type
_entity_poly.pdbx_seq_one_letter_code
_entity_poly.pdbx_strand_id
1 'polypeptide(L)'
;MKFASWNVNSIRARLPLVESFLKTHQPDIFFMQETKCMDDQFPFEMFEDLGYNIEHHGQKTFNGVAILSKIPFDGQSRKKIPTLEDAQTRYIETYINGILFINVYVPNGQDPSSDKYIYKLTFLEHLYEHLKEYIKNNIPFVLAGDFNIALTPEDTAFVNENMICFTPKERQKLNQIINLGLIDVQKQQNVSGYTWWDYRGRGFAKNEGMRLDYIFLTPSFSKQIQSFHIDLETRQLERPSDHAGLIMDFK
;
A
#
# COMPACT_ATOMS: atom_id res chain seq x y z
N MET A 1 17.08 -7.25 -4.43
CA MET A 1 16.24 -6.04 -4.61
C MET A 1 15.62 -5.63 -3.28
N LYS A 2 15.31 -4.36 -3.12
CA LYS A 2 14.62 -3.84 -1.93
C LYS A 2 13.30 -3.19 -2.35
N PHE A 3 12.20 -3.59 -1.71
CA PHE A 3 10.88 -3.00 -1.95
C PHE A 3 10.45 -2.22 -0.71
N ALA A 4 9.79 -1.09 -0.92
CA ALA A 4 9.16 -0.35 0.17
C ALA A 4 7.75 0.07 -0.21
N SER A 5 6.86 0.18 0.79
CA SER A 5 5.50 0.71 0.63
C SER A 5 5.18 1.67 1.76
N TRP A 6 4.61 2.84 1.44
CA TRP A 6 4.28 3.83 2.45
C TRP A 6 3.11 4.72 2.01
N ASN A 7 2.06 4.76 2.80
CA ASN A 7 1.05 5.81 2.72
C ASN A 7 1.63 7.10 3.31
N VAL A 8 1.96 8.05 2.45
CA VAL A 8 2.65 9.29 2.83
C VAL A 8 1.71 10.38 3.33
N ASN A 9 0.41 10.18 3.23
CA ASN A 9 -0.62 11.14 3.68
C ASN A 9 -0.32 12.59 3.20
N SER A 10 -0.17 12.78 1.90
CA SER A 10 0.24 13.98 1.16
C SER A 10 1.76 14.10 0.94
N ILE A 11 2.16 13.86 -0.30
CA ILE A 11 3.57 14.00 -0.71
C ILE A 11 4.10 15.41 -0.50
N ARG A 12 3.31 16.46 -0.81
CA ARG A 12 3.74 17.84 -0.63
C ARG A 12 4.02 18.21 0.83
N ALA A 13 3.27 17.63 1.76
CA ALA A 13 3.45 17.89 3.19
C ALA A 13 4.61 17.07 3.79
N ARG A 14 4.98 15.97 3.18
CA ARG A 14 5.98 14.98 3.67
C ARG A 14 7.18 14.86 2.74
N LEU A 15 7.34 15.76 1.77
CA LEU A 15 8.43 15.66 0.78
C LEU A 15 9.81 15.49 1.42
N PRO A 16 10.22 16.28 2.44
CA PRO A 16 11.51 16.08 3.09
C PRO A 16 11.65 14.72 3.79
N LEU A 17 10.55 14.21 4.36
CA LEU A 17 10.55 12.90 5.02
C LEU A 17 10.67 11.75 4.01
N VAL A 18 9.96 11.86 2.88
CA VAL A 18 10.04 10.87 1.79
C VAL A 18 11.43 10.89 1.16
N GLU A 19 12.00 12.06 0.93
CA GLU A 19 13.38 12.19 0.43
C GLU A 19 14.39 11.54 1.39
N SER A 20 14.28 11.83 2.69
CA SER A 20 15.12 11.20 3.72
C SER A 20 14.96 9.69 3.77
N PHE A 21 13.71 9.19 3.73
CA PHE A 21 13.40 7.76 3.67
C PHE A 21 14.06 7.07 2.45
N LEU A 22 13.94 7.67 1.27
CA LEU A 22 14.57 7.14 0.05
C LEU A 22 16.09 7.15 0.12
N LYS A 23 16.71 8.18 0.69
CA LYS A 23 18.17 8.23 0.87
C LYS A 23 18.69 7.22 1.89
N THR A 24 17.92 6.96 2.96
CA THR A 24 18.27 6.01 4.01
C THR A 24 18.11 4.57 3.56
N HIS A 25 16.95 4.22 3.04
CA HIS A 25 16.60 2.82 2.72
C HIS A 25 16.95 2.40 1.30
N GLN A 26 17.03 3.35 0.37
CA GLN A 26 17.37 3.16 -1.04
C GLN A 26 16.60 2.00 -1.72
N PRO A 27 15.26 1.94 -1.60
CA PRO A 27 14.51 0.87 -2.23
C PRO A 27 14.71 0.89 -3.75
N ASP A 28 14.72 -0.29 -4.37
CA ASP A 28 14.72 -0.41 -5.82
C ASP A 28 13.33 -0.10 -6.39
N ILE A 29 12.30 -0.46 -5.64
CA ILE A 29 10.90 -0.19 -5.97
C ILE A 29 10.17 0.36 -4.74
N PHE A 30 9.48 1.49 -4.92
CA PHE A 30 8.74 2.16 -3.86
C PHE A 30 7.29 2.41 -4.26
N PHE A 31 6.36 1.88 -3.47
CA PHE A 31 4.92 2.06 -3.59
C PHE A 31 4.46 3.17 -2.64
N MET A 32 3.81 4.18 -3.20
CA MET A 32 3.35 5.33 -2.43
C MET A 32 1.84 5.47 -2.53
N GLN A 33 1.15 5.70 -1.41
CA GLN A 33 -0.28 5.93 -1.36
C GLN A 33 -0.57 7.31 -0.75
N GLU A 34 -1.74 7.85 -1.02
CA GLU A 34 -2.20 9.16 -0.59
C GLU A 34 -1.24 10.31 -0.96
N THR A 35 -0.81 10.36 -2.24
CA THR A 35 0.02 11.46 -2.73
C THR A 35 -0.70 12.82 -2.64
N LYS A 36 -2.03 12.82 -2.74
CA LYS A 36 -2.92 14.00 -2.59
C LYS A 36 -2.54 15.18 -3.46
N CYS A 37 -2.03 14.91 -4.65
CA CYS A 37 -1.72 15.93 -5.65
C CYS A 37 -2.09 15.45 -7.05
N MET A 38 -2.31 16.39 -7.95
CA MET A 38 -2.50 16.11 -9.38
C MET A 38 -1.17 15.73 -10.03
N ASP A 39 -1.22 15.11 -11.21
CA ASP A 39 -0.01 14.67 -11.91
C ASP A 39 0.93 15.85 -12.24
N ASP A 40 0.39 17.02 -12.59
CA ASP A 40 1.14 18.26 -12.86
C ASP A 40 1.78 18.91 -11.61
N GLN A 41 1.42 18.46 -10.41
CA GLN A 41 1.91 18.96 -9.14
C GLN A 41 2.77 17.94 -8.37
N PHE A 42 2.94 16.77 -8.94
CA PHE A 42 3.77 15.74 -8.36
C PHE A 42 5.25 16.11 -8.53
N PRO A 43 6.11 15.95 -7.51
CA PRO A 43 7.51 16.39 -7.54
C PRO A 43 8.40 15.42 -8.33
N PHE A 44 8.15 15.24 -9.63
CA PHE A 44 8.89 14.31 -10.50
C PHE A 44 10.40 14.55 -10.45
N GLU A 45 10.83 15.80 -10.64
CA GLU A 45 12.22 16.19 -10.71
C GLU A 45 13.04 15.70 -9.51
N MET A 46 12.51 15.84 -8.29
CA MET A 46 13.18 15.37 -7.07
C MET A 46 13.40 13.85 -7.07
N PHE A 47 12.46 13.07 -7.56
CA PHE A 47 12.60 11.62 -7.62
C PHE A 47 13.49 11.16 -8.76
N GLU A 48 13.46 11.86 -9.91
CA GLU A 48 14.33 11.63 -11.04
C GLU A 48 15.79 11.92 -10.67
N ASP A 49 16.07 12.99 -9.90
CA ASP A 49 17.39 13.31 -9.35
C ASP A 49 17.92 12.22 -8.39
N LEU A 50 17.02 11.48 -7.72
CA LEU A 50 17.37 10.30 -6.92
C LEU A 50 17.49 9.01 -7.74
N GLY A 51 17.35 9.08 -9.06
CA GLY A 51 17.51 7.97 -10.00
C GLY A 51 16.29 7.08 -10.17
N TYR A 52 15.09 7.58 -9.87
CA TYR A 52 13.86 6.83 -10.05
C TYR A 52 13.14 7.18 -11.35
N ASN A 53 12.61 6.14 -12.02
CA ASN A 53 11.51 6.26 -12.97
C ASN A 53 10.20 6.29 -12.18
N ILE A 54 9.20 7.05 -12.64
CA ILE A 54 7.97 7.29 -11.87
C ILE A 54 6.74 7.01 -12.74
N GLU A 55 5.84 6.22 -12.19
CA GLU A 55 4.46 6.14 -12.62
C GLU A 55 3.56 6.69 -11.52
N HIS A 56 2.80 7.74 -11.82
CA HIS A 56 1.90 8.40 -10.89
C HIS A 56 0.47 8.45 -11.44
N HIS A 57 -0.50 8.28 -10.56
CA HIS A 57 -1.92 8.44 -10.83
C HIS A 57 -2.55 9.28 -9.72
N GLY A 58 -2.63 10.58 -9.95
CA GLY A 58 -3.01 11.58 -8.97
C GLY A 58 -4.35 12.22 -9.20
N GLN A 59 -4.91 12.80 -8.14
CA GLN A 59 -6.06 13.69 -8.19
C GLN A 59 -5.93 14.80 -7.15
N LYS A 60 -6.70 15.86 -7.34
CA LYS A 60 -6.67 17.02 -6.44
C LYS A 60 -7.15 16.64 -5.04
N THR A 61 -6.37 17.01 -4.01
CA THR A 61 -6.73 16.97 -2.59
C THR A 61 -6.79 15.59 -1.95
N PHE A 62 -7.22 14.54 -2.65
CA PHE A 62 -7.46 13.21 -2.10
C PHE A 62 -6.75 12.13 -2.90
N ASN A 63 -6.62 10.93 -2.30
CA ASN A 63 -6.12 9.73 -2.97
C ASN A 63 -4.73 9.92 -3.61
N GLY A 64 -4.50 9.28 -4.73
CA GLY A 64 -3.25 9.31 -5.48
C GLY A 64 -2.31 8.18 -5.07
N VAL A 65 -1.81 7.46 -6.07
CA VAL A 65 -0.87 6.36 -5.92
C VAL A 65 0.30 6.55 -6.88
N ALA A 66 1.49 6.09 -6.48
CA ALA A 66 2.66 6.10 -7.35
C ALA A 66 3.49 4.82 -7.19
N ILE A 67 4.18 4.41 -8.25
CA ILE A 67 5.25 3.43 -8.22
C ILE A 67 6.51 4.13 -8.71
N LEU A 68 7.55 4.14 -7.87
CA LEU A 68 8.87 4.60 -8.21
C LEU A 68 9.79 3.40 -8.39
N SER A 69 10.63 3.40 -9.42
CA SER A 69 11.56 2.30 -9.71
C SER A 69 12.90 2.80 -10.19
N LYS A 70 13.99 2.25 -9.63
CA LYS A 70 15.35 2.45 -10.17
C LYS A 70 15.56 1.71 -11.49
N ILE A 71 14.69 0.77 -11.81
CA ILE A 71 14.69 -0.03 -13.03
C ILE A 71 13.62 0.54 -13.96
N PRO A 72 13.88 0.68 -15.27
CA PRO A 72 12.86 1.14 -16.22
C PRO A 72 11.61 0.28 -16.23
N PHE A 73 10.46 0.87 -16.51
CA PHE A 73 9.20 0.17 -16.71
C PHE A 73 9.18 -0.54 -18.07
N ASP A 74 8.56 -1.73 -18.15
CA ASP A 74 8.52 -2.56 -19.37
C ASP A 74 7.36 -2.15 -20.33
N GLY A 75 6.76 -0.98 -20.15
CA GLY A 75 5.68 -0.49 -21.00
C GLY A 75 4.75 0.49 -20.28
N GLN A 76 3.52 0.59 -20.77
CA GLN A 76 2.54 1.48 -20.17
C GLN A 76 1.92 0.88 -18.90
N SER A 77 1.80 1.70 -17.86
CA SER A 77 1.09 1.33 -16.64
C SER A 77 -0.43 1.34 -16.85
N ARG A 78 -1.12 0.46 -16.13
CA ARG A 78 -2.58 0.52 -16.01
C ARG A 78 -2.96 1.25 -14.73
N LYS A 79 -3.81 2.27 -14.88
CA LYS A 79 -4.19 3.18 -13.78
C LYS A 79 -5.62 2.93 -13.24
N LYS A 80 -6.25 1.82 -13.61
CA LYS A 80 -7.59 1.42 -13.14
C LYS A 80 -7.72 -0.09 -13.09
N ILE A 81 -8.52 -0.60 -12.16
CA ILE A 81 -9.00 -1.98 -12.20
C ILE A 81 -9.95 -2.11 -13.40
N PRO A 82 -9.72 -3.02 -14.36
CA PRO A 82 -10.43 -3.01 -15.65
C PRO A 82 -11.96 -3.09 -15.57
N THR A 83 -12.48 -3.78 -14.55
CA THR A 83 -13.91 -4.03 -14.37
C THR A 83 -14.58 -2.99 -13.48
N LEU A 84 -13.81 -2.05 -12.91
CA LEU A 84 -14.32 -1.02 -12.00
C LEU A 84 -14.35 0.34 -12.71
N GLU A 85 -15.54 0.88 -12.92
CA GLU A 85 -15.71 2.26 -13.32
C GLU A 85 -15.49 3.16 -12.10
N ASP A 86 -14.26 3.64 -11.94
CA ASP A 86 -13.86 4.48 -10.83
C ASP A 86 -13.16 5.75 -11.34
N ALA A 87 -13.62 6.88 -10.84
CA ALA A 87 -12.99 8.17 -11.08
C ALA A 87 -11.88 8.51 -10.08
N GLN A 88 -11.72 7.67 -9.02
CA GLN A 88 -10.74 7.91 -7.97
C GLN A 88 -9.41 7.23 -8.29
N THR A 89 -8.32 7.91 -7.96
CA THR A 89 -6.95 7.48 -8.26
C THR A 89 -6.40 6.63 -7.12
N ARG A 90 -6.79 5.34 -7.11
CA ARG A 90 -6.49 4.40 -6.01
C ARG A 90 -5.75 3.14 -6.44
N TYR A 91 -5.44 3.04 -7.72
CA TYR A 91 -4.85 1.86 -8.31
C TYR A 91 -3.85 2.24 -9.39
N ILE A 92 -2.71 1.53 -9.40
CA ILE A 92 -1.75 1.56 -10.49
C ILE A 92 -1.01 0.22 -10.55
N GLU A 93 -0.81 -0.31 -11.76
CA GLU A 93 0.03 -1.48 -11.99
C GLU A 93 0.96 -1.26 -13.16
N THR A 94 2.15 -1.84 -13.10
CA THR A 94 3.16 -1.76 -14.15
C THR A 94 4.07 -2.98 -14.11
N TYR A 95 4.70 -3.28 -15.25
CA TYR A 95 5.72 -4.33 -15.34
C TYR A 95 7.12 -3.75 -15.17
N ILE A 96 7.98 -4.48 -14.46
CA ILE A 96 9.40 -4.18 -14.27
C ILE A 96 10.15 -5.51 -14.33
N ASN A 97 11.04 -5.67 -15.32
CA ASN A 97 11.77 -6.92 -15.57
C ASN A 97 10.85 -8.15 -15.64
N GLY A 98 9.70 -8.02 -16.29
CA GLY A 98 8.73 -9.10 -16.48
C GLY A 98 7.89 -9.46 -15.23
N ILE A 99 8.08 -8.78 -14.11
CA ILE A 99 7.28 -8.94 -12.88
C ILE A 99 6.25 -7.83 -12.82
N LEU A 100 5.01 -8.17 -12.49
CA LEU A 100 3.94 -7.20 -12.32
C LEU A 100 3.96 -6.62 -10.90
N PHE A 101 4.02 -5.30 -10.79
CA PHE A 101 3.94 -4.55 -9.54
C PHE A 101 2.63 -3.79 -9.46
N ILE A 102 1.86 -4.00 -8.39
CA ILE A 102 0.52 -3.46 -8.18
C ILE A 102 0.51 -2.64 -6.91
N ASN A 103 0.10 -1.38 -6.99
CA ASN A 103 -0.08 -0.48 -5.85
C ASN A 103 -1.54 -0.12 -5.68
N VAL A 104 -2.06 -0.29 -4.47
CA VAL A 104 -3.45 0.00 -4.13
C VAL A 104 -3.56 0.94 -2.93
N TYR A 105 -4.57 1.81 -2.99
CA TYR A 105 -5.09 2.56 -1.85
C TYR A 105 -6.57 2.23 -1.69
N VAL A 106 -6.87 1.19 -0.91
CA VAL A 106 -8.24 0.75 -0.67
C VAL A 106 -9.03 1.85 0.06
N PRO A 107 -10.28 2.16 -0.35
CA PRO A 107 -11.09 3.16 0.35
C PRO A 107 -11.18 2.89 1.85
N ASN A 108 -11.11 3.92 2.69
CA ASN A 108 -11.30 3.77 4.13
C ASN A 108 -12.71 3.26 4.47
N GLY A 109 -13.75 3.79 3.80
CA GLY A 109 -15.15 3.40 4.02
C GLY A 109 -15.89 4.26 5.03
N GLN A 110 -15.21 5.06 5.85
CA GLN A 110 -15.72 5.99 6.87
C GLN A 110 -16.57 5.36 7.96
N ASP A 111 -17.74 4.79 7.60
CA ASP A 111 -18.71 4.21 8.52
C ASP A 111 -19.39 3.01 7.86
N PRO A 112 -19.60 1.88 8.58
CA PRO A 112 -20.20 0.67 8.01
C PRO A 112 -21.62 0.84 7.43
N SER A 113 -22.32 1.92 7.78
CA SER A 113 -23.65 2.26 7.23
C SER A 113 -23.59 3.19 6.01
N SER A 114 -22.41 3.67 5.60
CA SER A 114 -22.25 4.67 4.55
C SER A 114 -22.13 4.08 3.14
N ASP A 115 -22.47 4.86 2.12
CA ASP A 115 -22.20 4.51 0.70
C ASP A 115 -20.70 4.32 0.44
N LYS A 116 -19.82 4.97 1.22
CA LYS A 116 -18.38 4.81 1.12
C LYS A 116 -17.91 3.42 1.59
N TYR A 117 -18.62 2.81 2.51
CA TYR A 117 -18.37 1.44 2.90
C TYR A 117 -18.78 0.45 1.81
N ILE A 118 -19.94 0.68 1.17
CA ILE A 118 -20.37 -0.10 0.00
C ILE A 118 -19.34 0.00 -1.11
N TYR A 119 -18.86 1.22 -1.41
CA TYR A 119 -17.80 1.46 -2.38
C TYR A 119 -16.50 0.70 -2.03
N LYS A 120 -16.08 0.69 -0.76
CA LYS A 120 -14.92 -0.09 -0.30
C LYS A 120 -15.08 -1.58 -0.60
N LEU A 121 -16.22 -2.17 -0.25
CA LEU A 121 -16.48 -3.59 -0.50
C LEU A 121 -16.53 -3.91 -1.99
N THR A 122 -17.10 -3.02 -2.81
CA THR A 122 -17.12 -3.12 -4.27
C THR A 122 -15.72 -3.04 -4.85
N PHE A 123 -14.90 -2.09 -4.39
CA PHE A 123 -13.49 -1.98 -4.80
C PHE A 123 -12.72 -3.28 -4.55
N LEU A 124 -12.87 -3.86 -3.35
CA LEU A 124 -12.22 -5.12 -2.97
C LEU A 124 -12.71 -6.31 -3.81
N GLU A 125 -13.99 -6.35 -4.18
CA GLU A 125 -14.54 -7.38 -5.07
C GLU A 125 -13.89 -7.33 -6.45
N HIS A 126 -13.86 -6.15 -7.06
CA HIS A 126 -13.25 -5.96 -8.37
C HIS A 126 -11.73 -6.23 -8.34
N LEU A 127 -11.05 -5.83 -7.26
CA LEU A 127 -9.65 -6.16 -7.06
C LEU A 127 -9.44 -7.68 -6.98
N TYR A 128 -10.27 -8.39 -6.21
CA TYR A 128 -10.22 -9.85 -6.09
C TYR A 128 -10.38 -10.53 -7.46
N GLU A 129 -11.40 -10.19 -8.24
CA GLU A 129 -11.63 -10.80 -9.56
C GLU A 129 -10.48 -10.49 -10.53
N HIS A 130 -9.91 -9.28 -10.47
CA HIS A 130 -8.76 -8.92 -11.29
C HIS A 130 -7.50 -9.73 -10.93
N LEU A 131 -7.17 -9.85 -9.65
CA LEU A 131 -6.03 -10.64 -9.18
C LEU A 131 -6.20 -12.14 -9.47
N LYS A 132 -7.42 -12.65 -9.36
CA LYS A 132 -7.77 -14.04 -9.68
C LYS A 132 -7.45 -14.38 -11.13
N GLU A 133 -7.68 -13.46 -12.09
CA GLU A 133 -7.30 -13.68 -13.48
C GLU A 133 -5.77 -13.74 -13.65
N TYR A 134 -4.99 -12.95 -12.89
CA TYR A 134 -3.54 -13.06 -12.90
C TYR A 134 -3.04 -14.40 -12.35
N ILE A 135 -3.61 -14.86 -11.24
CA ILE A 135 -3.29 -16.18 -10.67
C ILE A 135 -3.64 -17.30 -11.65
N LYS A 136 -4.82 -17.26 -12.28
CA LYS A 136 -5.25 -18.23 -13.27
C LYS A 136 -4.31 -18.33 -14.48
N ASN A 137 -3.74 -17.20 -14.88
CA ASN A 137 -2.81 -17.11 -16.00
C ASN A 137 -1.33 -17.29 -15.57
N ASN A 138 -1.07 -17.67 -14.31
CA ASN A 138 0.27 -17.84 -13.74
C ASN A 138 1.16 -16.57 -13.88
N ILE A 139 0.57 -15.37 -13.82
CA ILE A 139 1.31 -14.12 -13.85
C ILE A 139 1.83 -13.82 -12.44
N PRO A 140 3.16 -13.78 -12.23
CA PRO A 140 3.72 -13.47 -10.93
C PRO A 140 3.58 -11.96 -10.66
N PHE A 141 3.18 -11.60 -9.44
CA PHE A 141 3.05 -10.21 -9.05
C PHE A 141 3.42 -9.93 -7.60
N VAL A 142 3.74 -8.66 -7.35
CA VAL A 142 3.86 -8.02 -6.04
C VAL A 142 2.68 -7.06 -5.89
N LEU A 143 1.87 -7.23 -4.85
CA LEU A 143 0.76 -6.35 -4.51
C LEU A 143 1.06 -5.65 -3.19
N ALA A 144 1.19 -4.34 -3.22
CA ALA A 144 1.48 -3.57 -2.02
C ALA A 144 0.51 -2.39 -1.86
N GLY A 145 0.39 -1.88 -0.65
CA GLY A 145 -0.36 -0.65 -0.38
C GLY A 145 -1.12 -0.65 0.93
N ASP A 146 -1.94 0.38 1.07
CA ASP A 146 -2.84 0.57 2.20
C ASP A 146 -4.20 -0.07 1.89
N PHE A 147 -4.51 -1.13 2.61
CA PHE A 147 -5.78 -1.87 2.47
C PHE A 147 -6.88 -1.32 3.38
N ASN A 148 -6.53 -0.45 4.32
CA ASN A 148 -7.49 0.06 5.31
C ASN A 148 -8.28 -1.04 6.03
N ILE A 149 -7.67 -2.22 6.26
CA ILE A 149 -8.28 -3.36 6.94
C ILE A 149 -7.25 -4.02 7.86
N ALA A 150 -7.52 -4.09 9.15
CA ALA A 150 -6.86 -4.99 10.07
C ALA A 150 -7.50 -6.38 9.96
N LEU A 151 -6.71 -7.42 9.73
CA LEU A 151 -7.21 -8.74 9.35
C LEU A 151 -7.61 -9.59 10.56
N THR A 152 -6.82 -9.52 11.63
CA THR A 152 -6.99 -10.33 12.84
C THR A 152 -7.04 -9.43 14.09
N PRO A 153 -7.49 -9.96 15.25
CA PRO A 153 -7.46 -9.20 16.50
C PRO A 153 -6.05 -8.69 16.89
N GLU A 154 -5.00 -9.38 16.49
CA GLU A 154 -3.60 -8.99 16.73
C GLU A 154 -3.18 -7.81 15.85
N ASP A 155 -3.88 -7.57 14.75
CA ASP A 155 -3.61 -6.48 13.81
C ASP A 155 -4.25 -5.14 14.26
N THR A 156 -4.89 -5.08 15.43
CA THR A 156 -5.54 -3.86 15.94
C THR A 156 -5.47 -3.74 17.46
N ALA A 157 -5.23 -2.54 17.96
CA ALA A 157 -5.42 -2.21 19.36
C ALA A 157 -6.92 -2.07 19.76
N PHE A 158 -7.83 -2.04 18.77
CA PHE A 158 -9.24 -1.77 18.93
C PHE A 158 -10.08 -2.94 18.44
N VAL A 159 -10.22 -3.98 19.24
CA VAL A 159 -11.03 -5.16 18.87
C VAL A 159 -12.51 -4.83 18.97
N ASN A 160 -13.07 -4.30 17.90
CA ASN A 160 -14.50 -3.95 17.77
C ASN A 160 -14.98 -4.25 16.35
N GLU A 161 -15.78 -5.30 16.18
CA GLU A 161 -16.28 -5.74 14.87
C GLU A 161 -17.28 -4.79 14.19
N ASN A 162 -17.75 -3.76 14.90
CA ASN A 162 -18.57 -2.70 14.32
C ASN A 162 -17.73 -1.49 13.88
N MET A 163 -16.42 -1.52 14.11
CA MET A 163 -15.52 -0.43 13.74
C MET A 163 -15.03 -0.60 12.30
N ILE A 164 -15.01 0.51 11.56
CA ILE A 164 -14.39 0.57 10.24
C ILE A 164 -12.93 0.07 10.30
N CYS A 165 -12.44 -0.51 9.24
CA CYS A 165 -11.16 -1.20 9.11
C CYS A 165 -11.05 -2.53 9.89
N PHE A 166 -12.11 -2.97 10.61
CA PHE A 166 -12.10 -4.25 11.32
C PHE A 166 -13.44 -5.02 11.24
N THR A 167 -14.38 -4.60 10.42
CA THR A 167 -15.66 -5.31 10.28
C THR A 167 -15.49 -6.72 9.70
N PRO A 168 -16.40 -7.67 10.02
CA PRO A 168 -16.33 -9.03 9.45
C PRO A 168 -16.33 -9.07 7.92
N LYS A 169 -17.10 -8.16 7.27
CA LYS A 169 -17.18 -8.11 5.80
C LYS A 169 -15.87 -7.64 5.18
N GLU A 170 -15.21 -6.63 5.76
CA GLU A 170 -13.88 -6.18 5.31
C GLU A 170 -12.85 -7.30 5.42
N ARG A 171 -12.78 -7.95 6.59
CA ARG A 171 -11.87 -9.06 6.84
C ARG A 171 -12.15 -10.25 5.90
N GLN A 172 -13.42 -10.54 5.63
CA GLN A 172 -13.80 -11.58 4.66
C GLN A 172 -13.27 -11.25 3.25
N LYS A 173 -13.43 -10.00 2.78
CA LYS A 173 -12.96 -9.56 1.46
C LYS A 173 -11.43 -9.63 1.34
N LEU A 174 -10.70 -9.19 2.36
CA LEU A 174 -9.24 -9.30 2.37
C LEU A 174 -8.79 -10.77 2.42
N ASN A 175 -9.46 -11.62 3.21
CA ASN A 175 -9.20 -13.05 3.23
C ASN A 175 -9.45 -13.73 1.88
N GLN A 176 -10.47 -13.32 1.12
CA GLN A 176 -10.69 -13.84 -0.23
C GLN A 176 -9.48 -13.55 -1.15
N ILE A 177 -8.92 -12.34 -1.08
CA ILE A 177 -7.71 -11.96 -1.83
C ILE A 177 -6.51 -12.83 -1.38
N ILE A 178 -6.28 -12.98 -0.09
CA ILE A 178 -5.17 -13.79 0.44
C ILE A 178 -5.33 -15.26 0.03
N ASN A 179 -6.56 -15.78 0.08
CA ASN A 179 -6.88 -17.16 -0.29
C ASN A 179 -6.71 -17.49 -1.78
N LEU A 180 -6.38 -16.50 -2.62
CA LEU A 180 -5.83 -16.76 -3.96
C LEU A 180 -4.44 -17.44 -3.91
N GLY A 181 -3.90 -17.67 -2.73
CA GLY A 181 -2.61 -18.26 -2.46
C GLY A 181 -1.50 -17.23 -2.21
N LEU A 182 -1.87 -15.98 -1.98
CA LEU A 182 -0.90 -14.91 -1.76
C LEU A 182 -0.18 -15.06 -0.42
N ILE A 183 1.08 -14.67 -0.40
CA ILE A 183 1.93 -14.65 0.76
C ILE A 183 1.86 -13.28 1.42
N ASP A 184 1.41 -13.21 2.65
CA ASP A 184 1.55 -12.04 3.51
C ASP A 184 2.98 -11.99 4.06
N VAL A 185 3.77 -11.06 3.55
CA VAL A 185 5.21 -10.98 3.84
C VAL A 185 5.48 -10.76 5.33
N GLN A 186 4.73 -9.87 5.99
CA GLN A 186 4.89 -9.59 7.41
C GLN A 186 4.64 -10.84 8.26
N LYS A 187 3.61 -11.61 7.93
CA LYS A 187 3.30 -12.89 8.64
C LYS A 187 4.34 -13.95 8.35
N GLN A 188 4.78 -14.10 7.11
CA GLN A 188 5.82 -15.07 6.75
C GLN A 188 7.14 -14.79 7.47
N GLN A 189 7.49 -13.53 7.68
CA GLN A 189 8.71 -13.13 8.39
C GLN A 189 8.54 -13.07 9.92
N ASN A 190 7.36 -13.44 10.44
CA ASN A 190 7.03 -13.41 11.88
C ASN A 190 7.25 -12.02 12.51
N VAL A 191 7.05 -10.96 11.76
CA VAL A 191 7.13 -9.59 12.26
C VAL A 191 5.77 -9.18 12.80
N SER A 192 5.70 -8.73 14.04
CA SER A 192 4.52 -8.14 14.66
C SER A 192 4.60 -6.61 14.64
N GLY A 193 3.46 -5.94 14.65
CA GLY A 193 3.38 -4.48 14.76
C GLY A 193 2.31 -3.87 13.88
N TYR A 194 1.92 -2.68 14.28
CA TYR A 194 0.98 -1.85 13.55
C TYR A 194 1.70 -1.02 12.49
N THR A 195 0.93 -0.52 11.51
CA THR A 195 1.45 0.33 10.44
C THR A 195 0.79 1.71 10.43
N TRP A 196 -0.31 1.89 11.17
CA TRP A 196 -1.07 3.13 11.28
C TRP A 196 -1.45 3.45 12.72
N TRP A 197 -1.45 4.76 13.06
CA TRP A 197 -1.87 5.30 14.36
C TRP A 197 -2.54 6.66 14.18
N ASP A 198 -3.73 6.85 14.77
CA ASP A 198 -4.41 8.15 14.74
C ASP A 198 -3.52 9.25 15.38
N TYR A 199 -3.46 10.42 14.76
CA TYR A 199 -2.78 11.59 15.33
C TYR A 199 -3.43 12.03 16.65
N ARG A 200 -4.74 11.85 16.77
CA ARG A 200 -5.50 12.20 17.97
C ARG A 200 -5.19 11.23 19.11
N GLY A 201 -5.27 11.72 20.34
CA GLY A 201 -5.12 10.88 21.53
C GLY A 201 -3.71 10.34 21.76
N ARG A 202 -2.69 10.76 20.98
CA ARG A 202 -1.30 10.27 21.05
C ARG A 202 -1.20 8.74 20.77
N GLY A 203 -1.96 8.26 19.78
CA GLY A 203 -2.04 6.83 19.44
C GLY A 203 -0.68 6.16 19.26
N PHE A 204 0.26 6.79 18.54
CA PHE A 204 1.61 6.25 18.35
C PHE A 204 2.38 6.08 19.67
N ALA A 205 2.36 7.08 20.54
CA ALA A 205 3.07 7.02 21.83
C ALA A 205 2.49 5.96 22.78
N LYS A 206 1.20 5.62 22.65
CA LYS A 206 0.53 4.57 23.42
C LYS A 206 0.55 3.21 22.75
N ASN A 207 1.07 3.15 21.52
CA ASN A 207 0.98 1.99 20.62
C ASN A 207 -0.48 1.52 20.40
N GLU A 208 -1.41 2.47 20.32
CA GLU A 208 -2.82 2.23 19.97
C GLU A 208 -2.98 2.38 18.45
N GLY A 209 -2.70 1.34 17.69
CA GLY A 209 -2.64 1.37 16.24
C GLY A 209 -3.36 0.21 15.56
N MET A 210 -3.24 0.16 14.25
CA MET A 210 -3.74 -0.90 13.39
C MET A 210 -2.71 -1.26 12.30
N ARG A 211 -2.69 -2.51 11.89
CA ARG A 211 -1.99 -2.95 10.69
C ARG A 211 -2.92 -2.79 9.49
N LEU A 212 -2.70 -1.80 8.68
CA LEU A 212 -3.53 -1.45 7.52
C LEU A 212 -2.79 -1.61 6.19
N ASP A 213 -1.44 -1.59 6.23
CA ASP A 213 -0.58 -1.65 5.07
C ASP A 213 -0.01 -3.07 4.92
N TYR A 214 0.08 -3.53 3.67
CA TYR A 214 0.49 -4.90 3.35
C TYR A 214 1.42 -4.94 2.14
N ILE A 215 2.29 -5.96 2.12
CA ILE A 215 2.96 -6.44 0.91
C ILE A 215 2.58 -7.92 0.76
N PHE A 216 1.91 -8.22 -0.34
CA PHE A 216 1.55 -9.57 -0.75
C PHE A 216 2.34 -10.00 -1.98
N LEU A 217 2.75 -11.26 -2.00
CA LEU A 217 3.48 -11.84 -3.14
C LEU A 217 2.77 -13.09 -3.65
N THR A 218 2.89 -13.37 -4.94
CA THR A 218 2.54 -14.69 -5.46
C THR A 218 3.48 -15.77 -4.90
N PRO A 219 3.03 -17.04 -4.79
CA PRO A 219 3.81 -18.12 -4.15
C PRO A 219 5.19 -18.38 -4.77
N SER A 220 5.36 -18.06 -6.07
CA SER A 220 6.64 -18.18 -6.77
C SER A 220 7.77 -17.39 -6.11
N PHE A 221 7.46 -16.35 -5.35
CA PHE A 221 8.43 -15.48 -4.69
C PHE A 221 8.74 -15.86 -3.22
N SER A 222 8.10 -16.88 -2.66
CA SER A 222 8.18 -17.24 -1.23
C SER A 222 9.59 -17.42 -0.70
N LYS A 223 10.49 -18.01 -1.51
CA LYS A 223 11.88 -18.29 -1.12
C LYS A 223 12.84 -17.12 -1.35
N GLN A 224 12.35 -16.03 -1.91
CA GLN A 224 13.16 -14.87 -2.26
C GLN A 224 13.09 -13.76 -1.21
N ILE A 225 12.15 -13.85 -0.25
CA ILE A 225 12.03 -12.91 0.86
C ILE A 225 13.19 -13.15 1.83
N GLN A 226 14.01 -12.13 2.06
CA GLN A 226 15.15 -12.18 2.96
C GLN A 226 14.85 -11.55 4.32
N SER A 227 14.23 -10.37 4.32
CA SER A 227 13.85 -9.67 5.53
C SER A 227 12.60 -8.82 5.30
N PHE A 228 11.94 -8.45 6.38
CA PHE A 228 10.85 -7.47 6.40
C PHE A 228 10.90 -6.69 7.70
N HIS A 229 10.67 -5.39 7.64
CA HIS A 229 10.53 -4.56 8.83
C HIS A 229 9.58 -3.38 8.58
N ILE A 230 9.06 -2.82 9.68
CA ILE A 230 8.24 -1.62 9.72
C ILE A 230 9.14 -0.47 10.16
N ASP A 231 9.23 0.59 9.35
CA ASP A 231 10.02 1.77 9.69
C ASP A 231 9.27 2.67 10.69
N LEU A 232 9.53 2.46 11.96
CA LEU A 232 8.96 3.28 13.04
C LEU A 232 9.71 4.60 13.25
N GLU A 233 10.90 4.77 12.68
CA GLU A 233 11.72 5.97 12.88
C GLU A 233 11.07 7.18 12.23
N THR A 234 10.51 7.03 11.02
CA THR A 234 9.80 8.13 10.33
C THR A 234 8.58 8.62 11.11
N ARG A 235 7.95 7.78 11.94
CA ARG A 235 6.84 8.17 12.83
C ARG A 235 7.24 9.07 13.98
N GLN A 236 8.53 9.13 14.32
CA GLN A 236 9.09 9.95 15.41
C GLN A 236 9.54 11.34 14.94
N LEU A 237 9.59 11.57 13.64
CA LEU A 237 10.03 12.82 13.04
C LEU A 237 8.95 13.90 13.12
N GLU A 238 9.30 15.13 12.78
CA GLU A 238 8.36 16.26 12.77
C GLU A 238 7.34 16.10 11.63
N ARG A 239 6.05 16.27 11.93
CA ARG A 239 4.93 16.18 10.99
C ARG A 239 4.91 14.87 10.19
N PRO A 240 5.04 13.71 10.83
CA PRO A 240 5.10 12.43 10.13
C PRO A 240 3.78 12.11 9.42
N SER A 241 3.79 11.10 8.54
CA SER A 241 2.55 10.42 8.13
C SER A 241 1.94 9.73 9.35
N ASP A 242 0.63 9.46 9.35
CA ASP A 242 -0.01 8.58 10.34
C ASP A 242 0.29 7.09 10.08
N HIS A 243 0.87 6.76 8.92
CA HIS A 243 1.40 5.44 8.60
C HIS A 243 2.93 5.37 8.74
N ALA A 244 3.43 4.17 9.01
CA ALA A 244 4.84 3.81 8.92
C ALA A 244 5.15 3.14 7.56
N GLY A 245 6.37 3.28 7.07
CA GLY A 245 6.83 2.61 5.87
C GLY A 245 7.08 1.10 6.10
N LEU A 246 6.76 0.28 5.11
CA LEU A 246 7.12 -1.13 5.06
C LEU A 246 8.35 -1.29 4.19
N ILE A 247 9.30 -2.12 4.61
CA ILE A 247 10.53 -2.39 3.87
C ILE A 247 10.76 -3.90 3.81
N MET A 248 11.04 -4.40 2.60
CA MET A 248 11.33 -5.80 2.34
C MET A 248 12.60 -5.94 1.52
N ASP A 249 13.54 -6.75 1.98
CA ASP A 249 14.66 -7.21 1.17
C ASP A 249 14.27 -8.50 0.43
N PHE A 250 14.60 -8.53 -0.86
CA PHE A 250 14.22 -9.56 -1.79
C PHE A 250 15.45 -9.98 -2.62
N LYS A 251 15.60 -11.28 -2.82
CA LYS A 251 16.77 -11.86 -3.51
C LYS A 251 16.72 -11.67 -5.01
#